data_2e594ddb833449d63b0f670fb7ff8b70
#
_entry.id   2e594ddb833449d63b0f670fb7ff8b70
#
_cell.length_a   1.000
_cell.length_b   1.000
_cell.length_c   1.000
_cell.angle_alpha   90.00
_cell.angle_beta   90.00
_cell.angle_gamma   90.00
#
_symmetry.space_group_name_H-M   'P 1'
#
loop_
_entity.id
_entity.type
_entity.pdbx_description
1 polymer ?
#
loop_
_entity_poly.entity_id
_entity_poly.type
_entity_poly.pdbx_seq_one_letter_code
_entity_poly.pdbx_strand_id
1 'polypeptide(L)'
;MKRNLRFWSRYTWESAGATLTCTAVMAVISLFNAEGLDFGTFAMVVPYYLVLSSIFMMLMINTGCQTLYVPLLLSMGETRRNVLLGFHYYRALIIAVTMAACALIWLLAPGEVSSIGLRSIPTILCVLLIASAVGSVMGTLFVKWKWLGMVVIILLCGGAGGVVGFAGEAAASGKVSLAKTVDIVAHLETLPWWLLAAVPVSLGLDILFQWLLLRRQEVKL
;
A
#
# COMPACT_ATOMS: atom_id res chain seq x y z
N MET A 1 -9.92 -16.18 -18.97
CA MET A 1 -10.39 -15.27 -17.89
C MET A 1 -10.51 -15.96 -16.53
N LYS A 2 -11.26 -17.09 -16.36
CA LYS A 2 -11.40 -17.77 -15.05
C LYS A 2 -10.07 -18.22 -14.41
N ARG A 3 -9.11 -18.74 -15.21
CA ARG A 3 -7.79 -19.18 -14.72
C ARG A 3 -6.95 -18.02 -14.22
N ASN A 4 -6.95 -16.90 -14.94
CA ASN A 4 -6.25 -15.67 -14.58
C ASN A 4 -6.81 -15.07 -13.28
N LEU A 5 -8.13 -14.94 -13.15
CA LEU A 5 -8.76 -14.45 -11.92
C LEU A 5 -8.46 -15.35 -10.72
N ARG A 6 -8.43 -16.68 -10.89
CA ARG A 6 -8.05 -17.62 -9.81
C ARG A 6 -6.59 -17.43 -9.38
N PHE A 7 -5.67 -17.21 -10.32
CA PHE A 7 -4.28 -16.91 -10.03
C PHE A 7 -4.15 -15.62 -9.19
N TRP A 8 -4.77 -14.51 -9.66
CA TRP A 8 -4.72 -13.24 -8.95
C TRP A 8 -5.43 -13.27 -7.59
N SER A 9 -6.53 -13.99 -7.47
CA SER A 9 -7.21 -14.17 -6.18
C SER A 9 -6.32 -14.92 -5.18
N ARG A 10 -5.68 -16.02 -5.59
CA ARG A 10 -4.74 -16.73 -4.71
C ARG A 10 -3.57 -15.85 -4.30
N TYR A 11 -2.98 -15.17 -5.24
CA TYR A 11 -1.88 -14.25 -4.98
C TYR A 11 -2.27 -13.10 -4.05
N THR A 12 -3.52 -12.61 -4.13
CA THR A 12 -4.06 -11.62 -3.19
C THR A 12 -4.07 -12.13 -1.75
N TRP A 13 -4.51 -13.36 -1.53
CA TRP A 13 -4.52 -13.94 -0.19
C TRP A 13 -3.12 -14.14 0.38
N GLU A 14 -2.17 -14.57 -0.43
CA GLU A 14 -0.76 -14.68 -0.02
C GLU A 14 -0.18 -13.31 0.34
N SER A 15 -0.46 -12.30 -0.47
CA SER A 15 -0.03 -10.90 -0.21
C SER A 15 -0.71 -10.29 1.01
N ALA A 16 -2.01 -10.52 1.19
CA ALA A 16 -2.74 -10.07 2.37
C ALA A 16 -2.21 -10.74 3.65
N GLY A 17 -1.91 -12.04 3.59
CA GLY A 17 -1.26 -12.75 4.70
C GLY A 17 0.10 -12.15 5.07
N ALA A 18 0.94 -11.85 4.08
CA ALA A 18 2.23 -11.20 4.31
C ALA A 18 2.05 -9.80 4.92
N THR A 19 1.11 -9.01 4.42
CA THR A 19 0.79 -7.67 4.98
C THR A 19 0.33 -7.76 6.43
N LEU A 20 -0.58 -8.68 6.74
CA LEU A 20 -1.07 -8.90 8.10
C LEU A 20 0.07 -9.37 9.04
N THR A 21 0.95 -10.24 8.57
CA THR A 21 2.09 -10.70 9.36
C THR A 21 3.05 -9.54 9.68
N CYS A 22 3.40 -8.71 8.68
CA CYS A 22 4.22 -7.52 8.88
C CYS A 22 3.55 -6.54 9.87
N THR A 23 2.25 -6.31 9.71
CA THR A 23 1.46 -5.46 10.62
C THR A 23 1.48 -5.99 12.05
N ALA A 24 1.27 -7.30 12.22
CA ALA A 24 1.26 -7.92 13.55
C ALA A 24 2.62 -7.77 14.24
N VAL A 25 3.71 -8.02 13.53
CA VAL A 25 5.07 -7.85 14.08
C VAL A 25 5.31 -6.41 14.51
N MET A 26 5.01 -5.43 13.65
CA MET A 26 5.22 -4.02 13.96
C MET A 26 4.32 -3.53 15.09
N ALA A 27 3.04 -3.94 15.10
CA ALA A 27 2.10 -3.60 16.15
C ALA A 27 2.52 -4.19 17.51
N VAL A 28 2.95 -5.45 17.54
CA VAL A 28 3.45 -6.09 18.76
C VAL A 28 4.66 -5.34 19.32
N ILE A 29 5.65 -5.01 18.49
CA ILE A 29 6.83 -4.25 18.91
C ILE A 29 6.42 -2.90 19.51
N SER A 30 5.48 -2.19 18.88
CA SER A 30 5.02 -0.88 19.35
C SER A 30 4.19 -0.96 20.62
N LEU A 31 3.37 -2.00 20.77
CA LEU A 31 2.57 -2.20 21.97
C LEU A 31 3.44 -2.59 23.18
N PHE A 32 4.54 -3.31 22.98
CA PHE A 32 5.49 -3.60 24.05
C PHE A 32 6.21 -2.35 24.59
N ASN A 33 6.35 -1.31 23.74
CA ASN A 33 6.97 -0.05 24.13
C ASN A 33 5.94 0.99 24.66
N ALA A 34 4.65 0.67 24.65
CA ALA A 34 3.60 1.56 25.15
C ALA A 34 3.40 1.39 26.66
N GLU A 35 3.29 2.50 27.39
CA GLU A 35 3.10 2.52 28.86
C GLU A 35 1.72 2.01 29.33
N GLY A 36 0.90 1.43 28.46
CA GLY A 36 -0.41 0.86 28.79
C GLY A 36 -1.04 0.15 27.61
N LEU A 37 -1.48 -1.08 27.84
CA LEU A 37 -2.25 -1.89 26.87
C LEU A 37 -3.74 -1.58 27.07
N ASP A 38 -4.21 -0.50 26.46
CA ASP A 38 -5.63 -0.18 26.38
C ASP A 38 -6.15 -0.44 24.96
N PHE A 39 -7.42 -0.81 24.86
CA PHE A 39 -8.07 -1.07 23.56
C PHE A 39 -8.06 0.17 22.64
N GLY A 40 -8.12 1.37 23.23
CA GLY A 40 -7.97 2.63 22.48
C GLY A 40 -6.60 2.75 21.80
N THR A 41 -5.52 2.45 22.51
CA THR A 41 -4.15 2.42 21.96
C THR A 41 -4.02 1.37 20.86
N PHE A 42 -4.59 0.18 21.06
CA PHE A 42 -4.61 -0.87 20.04
C PHE A 42 -5.34 -0.41 18.77
N ALA A 43 -6.49 0.21 18.91
CA ALA A 43 -7.32 0.69 17.79
C ALA A 43 -6.68 1.86 17.02
N MET A 44 -5.71 2.58 17.59
CA MET A 44 -4.91 3.57 16.88
C MET A 44 -3.68 2.95 16.21
N VAL A 45 -2.95 2.13 16.93
CA VAL A 45 -1.65 1.59 16.51
C VAL A 45 -1.80 0.59 15.37
N VAL A 46 -2.75 -0.35 15.47
CA VAL A 46 -2.88 -1.44 14.48
C VAL A 46 -3.31 -0.93 13.10
N PRO A 47 -4.32 -0.07 12.94
CA PRO A 47 -4.66 0.49 11.62
C PRO A 47 -3.52 1.32 11.02
N TYR A 48 -2.79 2.08 11.82
CA TYR A 48 -1.63 2.84 11.35
C TYR A 48 -0.58 1.92 10.71
N TYR A 49 -0.17 0.86 11.41
CA TYR A 49 0.79 -0.10 10.85
C TYR A 49 0.22 -0.93 9.70
N LEU A 50 -1.08 -1.19 9.70
CA LEU A 50 -1.74 -1.88 8.59
C LEU A 50 -1.69 -1.04 7.31
N VAL A 51 -1.96 0.25 7.40
CA VAL A 51 -1.85 1.17 6.26
C VAL A 51 -0.40 1.29 5.80
N LEU A 52 0.53 1.48 6.73
CA LEU A 52 1.96 1.62 6.42
C LEU A 52 2.53 0.36 5.74
N SER A 53 2.26 -0.81 6.29
CA SER A 53 2.67 -2.09 5.70
C SER A 53 2.00 -2.33 4.34
N SER A 54 0.74 -1.92 4.16
CA SER A 54 0.04 -2.02 2.90
C SER A 54 0.65 -1.10 1.83
N ILE A 55 1.04 0.13 2.17
CA ILE A 55 1.76 1.03 1.27
C ILE A 55 3.07 0.38 0.81
N PHE A 56 3.87 -0.09 1.77
CA PHE A 56 5.16 -0.72 1.47
C PHE A 56 4.98 -1.97 0.59
N MET A 57 4.04 -2.83 0.96
CA MET A 57 3.75 -4.04 0.19
C MET A 57 3.22 -3.71 -1.21
N MET A 58 2.37 -2.70 -1.37
CA MET A 58 1.91 -2.28 -2.69
C MET A 58 3.05 -1.78 -3.57
N LEU A 59 3.99 -1.02 -3.03
CA LEU A 59 5.18 -0.58 -3.77
C LEU A 59 6.01 -1.78 -4.24
N MET A 60 6.32 -2.71 -3.34
CA MET A 60 7.17 -3.88 -3.63
C MET A 60 6.47 -4.91 -4.53
N ILE A 61 5.24 -5.27 -4.19
CA ILE A 61 4.51 -6.31 -4.89
C ILE A 61 4.11 -5.86 -6.29
N ASN A 62 3.65 -4.61 -6.46
CA ASN A 62 3.29 -4.11 -7.79
C ASN A 62 4.52 -4.06 -8.70
N THR A 63 5.69 -3.71 -8.16
CA THR A 63 6.96 -3.79 -8.91
C THR A 63 7.27 -5.24 -9.30
N GLY A 64 7.16 -6.18 -8.36
CA GLY A 64 7.36 -7.61 -8.62
C GLY A 64 6.35 -8.19 -9.63
N CYS A 65 5.08 -7.77 -9.55
CA CYS A 65 4.06 -8.19 -10.51
C CYS A 65 4.40 -7.77 -11.93
N GLN A 66 4.84 -6.55 -12.13
CA GLN A 66 5.21 -6.04 -13.45
C GLN A 66 6.46 -6.73 -14.02
N THR A 67 7.43 -7.05 -13.17
CA THR A 67 8.70 -7.64 -13.61
C THR A 67 8.66 -9.13 -13.82
N LEU A 68 7.87 -9.86 -13.03
CA LEU A 68 7.85 -11.33 -13.02
C LEU A 68 6.53 -11.91 -13.53
N TYR A 69 5.40 -11.50 -12.96
CA TYR A 69 4.13 -12.18 -13.22
C TYR A 69 3.46 -11.75 -14.52
N VAL A 70 3.59 -10.50 -14.92
CA VAL A 70 3.04 -10.04 -16.21
C VAL A 70 3.71 -10.75 -17.37
N PRO A 71 5.05 -10.82 -17.49
CA PRO A 71 5.71 -11.60 -18.53
C PRO A 71 5.39 -13.09 -18.47
N LEU A 72 5.32 -13.68 -17.27
CA LEU A 72 4.98 -15.09 -17.09
C LEU A 72 3.58 -15.41 -17.63
N LEU A 73 2.57 -14.62 -17.29
CA LEU A 73 1.20 -14.83 -17.74
C LEU A 73 1.08 -14.67 -19.28
N LEU A 74 1.81 -13.71 -19.84
CA LEU A 74 1.86 -13.53 -21.30
C LEU A 74 2.53 -14.72 -21.99
N SER A 75 3.59 -15.29 -21.43
CA SER A 75 4.24 -16.50 -21.96
C SER A 75 3.35 -17.74 -21.86
N MET A 76 2.43 -17.77 -20.91
CA MET A 76 1.41 -18.84 -20.77
C MET A 76 0.21 -18.68 -21.71
N GLY A 77 0.25 -17.70 -22.64
CA GLY A 77 -0.76 -17.48 -23.67
C GLY A 77 -1.96 -16.66 -23.21
N GLU A 78 -1.90 -15.99 -22.05
CA GLU A 78 -2.93 -15.06 -21.63
C GLU A 78 -2.91 -13.78 -22.50
N THR A 79 -4.07 -13.22 -22.79
CA THR A 79 -4.15 -11.97 -23.55
C THR A 79 -3.72 -10.78 -22.68
N ARG A 80 -3.07 -9.79 -23.30
CA ARG A 80 -2.61 -8.55 -22.61
C ARG A 80 -3.72 -7.88 -21.81
N ARG A 81 -4.94 -7.83 -22.38
CA ARG A 81 -6.11 -7.26 -21.72
C ARG A 81 -6.49 -8.03 -20.46
N ASN A 82 -6.48 -9.35 -20.52
CA ASN A 82 -6.82 -10.18 -19.36
C ASN A 82 -5.79 -10.05 -18.24
N VAL A 83 -4.51 -9.95 -18.58
CA VAL A 83 -3.43 -9.77 -17.60
C VAL A 83 -3.58 -8.42 -16.90
N LEU A 84 -3.84 -7.32 -17.65
CA LEU A 84 -4.08 -6.01 -17.09
C LEU A 84 -5.30 -5.97 -16.17
N LEU A 85 -6.43 -6.51 -16.63
CA LEU A 85 -7.65 -6.56 -15.82
C LEU A 85 -7.43 -7.36 -14.52
N GLY A 86 -6.69 -8.47 -14.60
CA GLY A 86 -6.35 -9.28 -13.44
C GLY A 86 -5.45 -8.51 -12.45
N PHE A 87 -4.48 -7.76 -12.95
CA PHE A 87 -3.61 -6.95 -12.13
C PHE A 87 -4.35 -5.81 -11.42
N HIS A 88 -5.25 -5.10 -12.13
CA HIS A 88 -6.09 -4.07 -11.49
C HIS A 88 -7.07 -4.67 -10.48
N TYR A 89 -7.64 -5.85 -10.78
CA TYR A 89 -8.48 -6.58 -9.83
C TYR A 89 -7.73 -6.91 -8.54
N TYR A 90 -6.50 -7.44 -8.65
CA TYR A 90 -5.63 -7.71 -7.52
C TYR A 90 -5.41 -6.47 -6.65
N ARG A 91 -5.04 -5.34 -7.27
CA ARG A 91 -4.80 -4.06 -6.57
C ARG A 91 -6.04 -3.57 -5.83
N ALA A 92 -7.19 -3.57 -6.51
CA ALA A 92 -8.46 -3.16 -5.91
C ALA A 92 -8.84 -4.03 -4.71
N LEU A 93 -8.58 -5.34 -4.79
CA LEU A 93 -8.93 -6.28 -3.74
C LEU A 93 -8.03 -6.11 -2.51
N ILE A 94 -6.73 -5.87 -2.66
CA ILE A 94 -5.82 -5.56 -1.55
C ILE A 94 -6.25 -4.26 -0.85
N ILE A 95 -6.55 -3.20 -1.61
CA ILE A 95 -7.04 -1.94 -1.05
C ILE A 95 -8.33 -2.18 -0.27
N ALA A 96 -9.29 -2.91 -0.85
CA ALA A 96 -10.56 -3.21 -0.20
C ALA A 96 -10.39 -3.99 1.12
N VAL A 97 -9.51 -5.00 1.13
CA VAL A 97 -9.20 -5.79 2.34
C VAL A 97 -8.57 -4.91 3.42
N THR A 98 -7.59 -4.07 3.07
CA THR A 98 -6.95 -3.15 4.01
C THR A 98 -7.96 -2.16 4.59
N MET A 99 -8.79 -1.56 3.73
CA MET A 99 -9.82 -0.60 4.16
C MET A 99 -10.88 -1.25 5.05
N ALA A 100 -11.32 -2.46 4.70
CA ALA A 100 -12.29 -3.20 5.51
C ALA A 100 -11.72 -3.55 6.89
N ALA A 101 -10.45 -3.97 6.97
CA ALA A 101 -9.79 -4.27 8.24
C ALA A 101 -9.65 -3.01 9.12
N CYS A 102 -9.22 -1.88 8.56
CA CYS A 102 -9.17 -0.61 9.29
C CYS A 102 -10.54 -0.16 9.77
N ALA A 103 -11.55 -0.19 8.89
CA ALA A 103 -12.90 0.19 9.23
C ALA A 103 -13.50 -0.68 10.36
N LEU A 104 -13.28 -2.00 10.32
CA LEU A 104 -13.71 -2.92 11.37
C LEU A 104 -13.09 -2.59 12.71
N ILE A 105 -11.79 -2.34 12.77
CA ILE A 105 -11.09 -2.00 14.01
C ILE A 105 -11.64 -0.69 14.57
N TRP A 106 -11.82 0.34 13.75
CA TRP A 106 -12.35 1.63 14.20
C TRP A 106 -13.83 1.60 14.58
N LEU A 107 -14.65 0.77 13.93
CA LEU A 107 -16.04 0.57 14.34
C LEU A 107 -16.16 -0.09 15.71
N LEU A 108 -15.19 -0.92 16.09
CA LEU A 108 -15.13 -1.56 17.39
C LEU A 108 -14.46 -0.68 18.46
N ALA A 109 -13.77 0.39 18.05
CA ALA A 109 -13.04 1.29 18.94
C ALA A 109 -14.01 2.18 19.75
N PRO A 110 -13.67 2.54 21.01
CA PRO A 110 -14.50 3.39 21.84
C PRO A 110 -14.41 4.88 21.43
N GLY A 111 -15.53 5.57 21.46
CA GLY A 111 -15.66 7.02 21.50
C GLY A 111 -14.95 7.80 20.39
N GLU A 112 -14.04 8.68 20.78
CA GLU A 112 -13.35 9.61 19.87
C GLU A 112 -12.44 8.91 18.86
N VAL A 113 -11.80 7.79 19.24
CA VAL A 113 -10.91 7.02 18.36
C VAL A 113 -11.67 6.50 17.14
N SER A 114 -12.90 6.04 17.34
CA SER A 114 -13.78 5.59 16.25
C SER A 114 -14.10 6.72 15.28
N SER A 115 -14.47 7.90 15.80
CA SER A 115 -14.83 9.04 14.96
C SER A 115 -13.67 9.57 14.14
N ILE A 116 -12.48 9.68 14.73
CA ILE A 116 -11.22 10.11 14.07
C ILE A 116 -10.84 9.09 12.99
N GLY A 117 -10.83 7.81 13.34
CA GLY A 117 -10.49 6.74 12.40
C GLY A 117 -11.41 6.71 11.19
N LEU A 118 -12.72 6.76 11.39
CA LEU A 118 -13.69 6.73 10.29
C LEU A 118 -13.60 7.96 9.37
N ARG A 119 -13.31 9.14 9.92
CA ARG A 119 -13.09 10.36 9.11
C ARG A 119 -11.81 10.30 8.28
N SER A 120 -10.78 9.58 8.72
CA SER A 120 -9.52 9.41 7.97
C SER A 120 -9.62 8.40 6.81
N ILE A 121 -10.70 7.61 6.71
CA ILE A 121 -10.91 6.60 5.64
C ILE A 121 -10.69 7.17 4.22
N PRO A 122 -11.29 8.30 3.82
CA PRO A 122 -11.09 8.84 2.47
C PRO A 122 -9.64 9.21 2.18
N THR A 123 -8.94 9.78 3.15
CA THR A 123 -7.53 10.15 3.03
C THR A 123 -6.65 8.91 2.82
N ILE A 124 -6.86 7.87 3.63
CA ILE A 124 -6.13 6.61 3.54
C ILE A 124 -6.40 5.94 2.19
N LEU A 125 -7.64 5.94 1.72
CA LEU A 125 -7.99 5.42 0.40
C LEU A 125 -7.21 6.13 -0.71
N CYS A 126 -7.15 7.46 -0.67
CA CYS A 126 -6.37 8.24 -1.64
C CYS A 126 -4.88 7.88 -1.60
N VAL A 127 -4.30 7.79 -0.40
CA VAL A 127 -2.89 7.43 -0.22
C VAL A 127 -2.59 6.02 -0.76
N LEU A 128 -3.44 5.04 -0.48
CA LEU A 128 -3.30 3.67 -0.98
C LEU A 128 -3.42 3.60 -2.51
N LEU A 129 -4.34 4.37 -3.11
CA LEU A 129 -4.47 4.45 -4.57
C LEU A 129 -3.23 5.05 -5.22
N ILE A 130 -2.70 6.14 -4.66
CA ILE A 130 -1.46 6.77 -5.15
C ILE A 130 -0.28 5.82 -4.98
N ALA A 131 -0.10 5.20 -3.82
CA ALA A 131 0.98 4.24 -3.57
C ALA A 131 0.92 3.06 -4.54
N SER A 132 -0.28 2.55 -4.80
CA SER A 132 -0.50 1.48 -5.77
C SER A 132 -0.13 1.90 -7.20
N ALA A 133 -0.49 3.11 -7.62
CA ALA A 133 -0.14 3.65 -8.93
C ALA A 133 1.38 3.87 -9.05
N VAL A 134 2.01 4.47 -8.05
CA VAL A 134 3.46 4.67 -8.00
C VAL A 134 4.21 3.34 -8.09
N GLY A 135 3.82 2.33 -7.31
CA GLY A 135 4.44 1.00 -7.36
C GLY A 135 4.35 0.35 -8.75
N SER A 136 3.22 0.52 -9.44
CA SER A 136 3.05 0.03 -10.81
C SER A 136 3.93 0.77 -11.82
N VAL A 137 3.97 2.11 -11.76
CA VAL A 137 4.85 2.93 -12.61
C VAL A 137 6.32 2.56 -12.39
N MET A 138 6.73 2.36 -11.13
CA MET A 138 8.09 1.90 -10.81
C MET A 138 8.40 0.54 -11.41
N GLY A 139 7.48 -0.42 -11.31
CA GLY A 139 7.63 -1.73 -11.93
C GLY A 139 7.82 -1.62 -13.45
N THR A 140 7.05 -0.75 -14.11
CA THR A 140 7.18 -0.52 -15.56
C THR A 140 8.51 0.13 -15.92
N LEU A 141 8.98 1.10 -15.12
CA LEU A 141 10.30 1.71 -15.29
C LEU A 141 11.43 0.69 -15.10
N PHE A 142 11.31 -0.18 -14.08
CA PHE A 142 12.28 -1.23 -13.81
C PHE A 142 12.40 -2.22 -14.98
N VAL A 143 11.29 -2.60 -15.58
CA VAL A 143 11.29 -3.49 -16.77
C VAL A 143 11.98 -2.83 -17.94
N LYS A 144 11.77 -1.54 -18.16
CA LYS A 144 12.31 -0.82 -19.33
C LYS A 144 13.75 -0.33 -19.10
N TRP A 145 14.02 0.21 -17.91
CA TRP A 145 15.31 0.79 -17.53
C TRP A 145 15.71 0.27 -16.14
N LYS A 146 16.30 -0.91 -16.09
CA LYS A 146 16.68 -1.61 -14.84
C LYS A 146 17.39 -0.70 -13.83
N TRP A 147 18.36 0.09 -14.30
CA TRP A 147 19.13 1.02 -13.47
C TRP A 147 18.26 2.12 -12.85
N LEU A 148 17.46 2.78 -13.67
CA LEU A 148 16.61 3.87 -13.21
C LEU A 148 15.53 3.36 -12.25
N GLY A 149 14.94 2.21 -12.55
CA GLY A 149 14.01 1.54 -11.64
C GLY A 149 14.64 1.19 -10.30
N MET A 150 15.88 0.66 -10.30
CA MET A 150 16.61 0.32 -9.07
C MET A 150 16.90 1.58 -8.21
N VAL A 151 17.38 2.66 -8.82
CA VAL A 151 17.63 3.93 -8.11
C VAL A 151 16.34 4.49 -7.49
N VAL A 152 15.24 4.47 -8.23
CA VAL A 152 13.96 4.97 -7.72
C VAL A 152 13.43 4.09 -6.57
N ILE A 153 13.57 2.76 -6.67
CA ILE A 153 13.21 1.85 -5.58
C ILE A 153 14.04 2.14 -4.33
N ILE A 154 15.36 2.26 -4.46
CA ILE A 154 16.26 2.54 -3.33
C ILE A 154 15.89 3.89 -2.69
N LEU A 155 15.66 4.93 -3.47
CA LEU A 155 15.26 6.25 -2.96
C LEU A 155 13.91 6.21 -2.24
N LEU A 156 12.92 5.53 -2.78
CA LEU A 156 11.60 5.45 -2.14
C LEU A 156 11.60 4.54 -0.92
N CYS A 157 12.27 3.38 -0.98
CA CYS A 157 12.37 2.49 0.17
C CYS A 157 13.28 3.07 1.26
N GLY A 158 14.39 3.69 0.86
CA GLY A 158 15.29 4.37 1.79
C GLY A 158 14.63 5.61 2.40
N GLY A 159 13.93 6.41 1.60
CA GLY A 159 13.17 7.57 2.07
C GLY A 159 12.01 7.17 3.00
N ALA A 160 11.18 6.21 2.59
CA ALA A 160 10.08 5.72 3.42
C ALA A 160 10.61 5.04 4.70
N GLY A 161 11.63 4.20 4.59
CA GLY A 161 12.27 3.54 5.72
C GLY A 161 12.95 4.54 6.66
N GLY A 162 13.59 5.57 6.11
CA GLY A 162 14.19 6.66 6.88
C GLY A 162 13.16 7.46 7.67
N VAL A 163 12.04 7.83 7.04
CA VAL A 163 10.94 8.54 7.73
C VAL A 163 10.33 7.69 8.83
N VAL A 164 10.09 6.39 8.57
CA VAL A 164 9.54 5.46 9.56
C VAL A 164 10.53 5.20 10.69
N GLY A 165 11.81 5.00 10.36
CA GLY A 165 12.88 4.81 11.35
C GLY A 165 13.05 6.04 12.24
N PHE A 166 13.09 7.23 11.65
CA PHE A 166 13.20 8.48 12.39
C PHE A 166 11.98 8.75 13.28
N ALA A 167 10.76 8.48 12.78
CA ALA A 167 9.53 8.58 13.56
C ALA A 167 9.51 7.57 14.72
N GLY A 168 9.99 6.35 14.47
CA GLY A 168 10.11 5.30 15.50
C GLY A 168 11.13 5.65 16.59
N GLU A 169 12.30 6.15 16.21
CA GLU A 169 13.35 6.58 17.15
C GLU A 169 12.92 7.83 17.96
N ALA A 170 12.24 8.77 17.30
CA ALA A 170 11.68 9.93 17.97
C ALA A 170 10.58 9.55 18.98
N ALA A 171 9.77 8.54 18.66
CA ALA A 171 8.78 7.99 19.59
C ALA A 171 9.44 7.22 20.75
N ALA A 172 10.45 6.39 20.47
CA ALA A 172 11.18 5.63 21.48
C ALA A 172 12.00 6.51 22.44
N SER A 173 12.48 7.67 21.95
CA SER A 173 13.24 8.64 22.78
C SER A 173 12.34 9.52 23.66
N GLY A 174 11.01 9.32 23.66
CA GLY A 174 10.06 10.12 24.41
C GLY A 174 9.92 11.58 23.93
N LYS A 175 10.64 11.96 22.85
CA LYS A 175 10.60 13.30 22.27
C LYS A 175 9.37 13.58 21.45
N VAL A 176 8.70 12.53 20.96
CA VAL A 176 7.40 12.61 20.30
C VAL A 176 6.42 11.89 21.20
N SER A 177 5.64 12.64 21.96
CA SER A 177 4.57 12.09 22.76
C SER A 177 3.55 11.41 21.85
N LEU A 178 2.90 10.35 22.32
CA LEU A 178 1.73 9.73 21.65
C LEU A 178 0.71 10.79 21.18
N ALA A 179 0.62 11.92 21.92
CA ALA A 179 -0.18 13.07 21.54
C ALA A 179 0.21 13.68 20.18
N LYS A 180 1.50 13.70 19.78
CA LYS A 180 1.92 14.18 18.45
C LYS A 180 1.61 13.18 17.32
N THR A 181 1.64 11.90 17.61
CA THR A 181 1.21 10.88 16.64
C THR A 181 -0.30 10.95 16.44
N VAL A 182 -1.06 11.19 17.50
CA VAL A 182 -2.50 11.49 17.45
C VAL A 182 -2.77 12.77 16.68
N ASP A 183 -1.93 13.79 16.82
CA ASP A 183 -2.05 15.06 16.12
C ASP A 183 -1.77 14.93 14.61
N ILE A 184 -0.81 14.08 14.21
CA ILE A 184 -0.57 13.73 12.80
C ILE A 184 -1.77 12.96 12.22
N VAL A 185 -2.38 12.04 12.98
CA VAL A 185 -3.57 11.31 12.55
C VAL A 185 -4.78 12.25 12.51
N ALA A 186 -4.91 13.19 13.44
CA ALA A 186 -5.95 14.22 13.43
C ALA A 186 -5.84 15.16 12.23
N HIS A 187 -4.61 15.48 11.77
CA HIS A 187 -4.39 16.23 10.53
C HIS A 187 -4.75 15.45 9.26
N LEU A 188 -4.85 14.12 9.32
CA LEU A 188 -5.39 13.30 8.24
C LEU A 188 -6.93 13.39 8.13
N GLU A 189 -7.61 13.99 9.12
CA GLU A 189 -9.07 14.23 9.06
C GLU A 189 -9.45 15.22 7.96
N THR A 190 -8.61 16.22 7.72
CA THR A 190 -8.83 17.16 6.63
C THR A 190 -8.22 16.62 5.36
N LEU A 191 -9.05 15.99 4.53
CA LEU A 191 -8.63 15.54 3.21
C LEU A 191 -8.11 16.73 2.41
N PRO A 192 -6.78 16.88 2.21
CA PRO A 192 -6.27 18.00 1.48
C PRO A 192 -6.73 17.88 0.02
N TRP A 193 -7.35 18.92 -0.52
CA TRP A 193 -7.90 18.94 -1.89
C TRP A 193 -6.89 18.55 -2.96
N TRP A 194 -5.59 18.82 -2.77
CA TRP A 194 -4.53 18.41 -3.68
C TRP A 194 -4.37 16.88 -3.75
N LEU A 195 -4.72 16.16 -2.71
CA LEU A 195 -4.70 14.70 -2.66
C LEU A 195 -5.80 14.13 -3.56
N LEU A 196 -6.98 14.76 -3.59
CA LEU A 196 -8.05 14.40 -4.51
C LEU A 196 -7.64 14.63 -5.98
N ALA A 197 -6.88 15.68 -6.27
CA ALA A 197 -6.34 15.93 -7.60
C ALA A 197 -5.20 14.96 -7.97
N ALA A 198 -4.38 14.54 -7.00
CA ALA A 198 -3.27 13.63 -7.22
C ALA A 198 -3.71 12.20 -7.59
N VAL A 199 -4.88 11.75 -7.10
CA VAL A 199 -5.41 10.41 -7.41
C VAL A 199 -5.66 10.22 -8.91
N PRO A 200 -6.47 11.02 -9.61
CA PRO A 200 -6.72 10.81 -11.03
C PRO A 200 -5.45 11.01 -11.86
N VAL A 201 -4.54 11.90 -11.47
CA VAL A 201 -3.25 12.08 -12.16
C VAL A 201 -2.39 10.83 -12.04
N SER A 202 -2.23 10.28 -10.84
CA SER A 202 -1.43 9.08 -10.60
C SER A 202 -2.01 7.84 -11.30
N LEU A 203 -3.33 7.65 -11.26
CA LEU A 203 -4.01 6.55 -11.95
C LEU A 203 -3.93 6.72 -13.48
N GLY A 204 -4.06 7.94 -13.99
CA GLY A 204 -3.91 8.23 -15.41
C GLY A 204 -2.51 7.94 -15.92
N LEU A 205 -1.48 8.34 -15.17
CA LEU A 205 -0.08 8.00 -15.48
C LEU A 205 0.15 6.50 -15.44
N ASP A 206 -0.38 5.80 -14.43
CA ASP A 206 -0.26 4.36 -14.30
C ASP A 206 -0.85 3.63 -15.52
N ILE A 207 -2.07 3.96 -15.92
CA ILE A 207 -2.73 3.38 -17.10
C ILE A 207 -1.92 3.68 -18.37
N LEU A 208 -1.46 4.92 -18.53
CA LEU A 208 -0.65 5.34 -19.68
C LEU A 208 0.65 4.52 -19.77
N PHE A 209 1.40 4.42 -18.66
CA PHE A 209 2.64 3.65 -18.62
C PHE A 209 2.42 2.16 -18.89
N GLN A 210 1.38 1.57 -18.29
CA GLN A 210 1.04 0.17 -18.54
C GLN A 210 0.65 -0.07 -20.00
N TRP A 211 -0.15 0.83 -20.60
CA TRP A 211 -0.52 0.73 -22.00
C TRP A 211 0.70 0.84 -22.93
N LEU A 212 1.61 1.80 -22.67
CA LEU A 212 2.84 1.98 -23.44
C LEU A 212 3.77 0.77 -23.33
N LEU A 213 3.89 0.19 -22.14
CA LEU A 213 4.72 -0.99 -21.92
C LEU A 213 4.17 -2.20 -22.67
N LEU A 214 2.88 -2.49 -22.47
CA LEU A 214 2.26 -3.67 -23.08
C LEU A 214 2.16 -3.59 -24.61
N ARG A 215 2.07 -2.38 -25.17
CA ARG A 215 2.10 -2.20 -26.62
C ARG A 215 3.45 -2.55 -27.24
N ARG A 216 4.55 -2.36 -26.49
CA ARG A 216 5.94 -2.57 -26.97
C ARG A 216 6.56 -3.89 -26.52
N GLN A 217 5.94 -4.62 -25.61
CA GLN A 217 6.42 -5.96 -25.26
C GLN A 217 6.06 -6.94 -26.37
N GLU A 218 6.96 -7.06 -27.34
CA GLU A 218 7.05 -8.26 -28.16
C GLU A 218 7.58 -9.37 -27.23
N VAL A 219 6.78 -10.39 -27.01
CA VAL A 219 7.22 -11.60 -26.33
C VAL A 219 8.26 -12.23 -27.26
N LYS A 220 9.54 -11.98 -27.03
CA LYS A 220 10.61 -12.77 -27.63
C LYS A 220 10.50 -14.15 -26.96
N LEU A 221 9.83 -15.06 -27.67
CA LEU A 221 9.83 -16.49 -27.41
C LEU A 221 11.25 -17.02 -27.65
#